data_a41672d9e07cbbfbde6cc0c2ac0c2159
#
_entry.id   a41672d9e07cbbfbde6cc0c2ac0c2159
#
_cell.length_a   1.000
_cell.length_b   1.000
_cell.length_c   1.000
_cell.angle_alpha   90.00
_cell.angle_beta   90.00
_cell.angle_gamma   90.00
#
_symmetry.space_group_name_H-M   'P 1'
#
loop_
_entity.id
_entity.type
_entity.pdbx_description
1 polymer ?
#
loop_
_entity_poly.entity_id
_entity_poly.type
_entity_poly.pdbx_seq_one_letter_code
_entity_poly.pdbx_strand_id
1 'polypeptide(L)'
;MRILFVLAAAGLAATALPAEARGLQLREQDAAYQAAQQGRILPLPMIRSRIRIPGAQFIGAEFDGRIYRLKYMRGPEVIWIDVDARTGRILGRQ
;
A
#
# COMPACT_ATOMS: atom_id res chain seq x y z
N MET A 1 -13.30 -5.13 46.31
CA MET A 1 -13.04 -5.16 45.81
C MET A 1 -12.63 -5.08 44.89
N ARG A 2 -12.37 -5.03 44.37
CA ARG A 2 -11.99 -5.02 43.63
C ARG A 2 -11.61 -4.96 42.66
N ILE A 3 -11.27 -4.82 41.93
CA ILE A 3 -10.97 -4.70 41.12
C ILE A 3 -10.61 -4.76 40.16
N LEU A 4 -10.34 -4.74 39.58
CA LEU A 4 -10.00 -4.81 38.74
C LEU A 4 -9.82 -4.72 37.70
N PHE A 5 -9.50 -4.63 37.09
CA PHE A 5 -9.36 -4.60 36.22
C PHE A 5 -8.81 -4.37 35.32
N VAL A 6 -8.51 -4.33 34.81
CA VAL A 6 -7.97 -4.08 34.08
C VAL A 6 -7.66 -4.23 33.09
N LEU A 7 -7.42 -4.31 32.59
CA LEU A 7 -7.11 -4.42 31.73
C LEU A 7 -7.00 -4.38 30.70
N ALA A 8 -6.65 -4.45 30.41
CA ALA A 8 -6.84 -4.63 29.46
C ALA A 8 -6.48 -4.03 28.30
N ALA A 9 -6.50 -3.71 27.87
CA ALA A 9 -6.24 -3.06 26.93
C ALA A 9 -5.30 -3.27 26.05
N ALA A 10 -4.66 -3.75 26.26
CA ALA A 10 -3.74 -3.98 25.58
C ALA A 10 -3.86 -4.21 24.29
N GLY A 11 -3.60 -4.79 23.72
CA GLY A 11 -3.66 -5.31 22.57
C GLY A 11 -3.73 -4.53 21.41
N LEU A 12 -3.93 -3.49 21.51
CA LEU A 12 -4.13 -2.89 20.41
C LEU A 12 -3.10 -2.38 19.72
N ALA A 13 -2.16 -2.14 20.16
CA ALA A 13 -1.14 -1.49 19.57
C ALA A 13 -0.48 -2.13 18.50
N ALA A 14 -0.64 -3.30 18.33
CA ALA A 14 0.15 -4.03 17.42
C ALA A 14 0.09 -3.55 16.02
N THR A 15 -0.89 -2.80 15.66
CA THR A 15 -0.98 -2.44 14.27
C THR A 15 -0.36 -1.11 13.94
N ALA A 16 0.20 -0.42 14.88
CA ALA A 16 0.76 0.90 14.60
C ALA A 16 2.11 0.79 13.91
N LEU A 17 2.29 1.57 12.86
CA LEU A 17 3.58 1.69 12.21
C LEU A 17 4.46 2.65 12.98
N PRO A 18 5.77 2.48 12.94
CA PRO A 18 6.68 3.48 13.48
C PRO A 18 6.49 4.82 12.78
N ALA A 19 6.77 5.89 13.47
CA ALA A 19 6.58 7.22 12.92
C ALA A 19 7.39 7.45 11.65
N GLU A 20 8.61 6.91 11.62
CA GLU A 20 9.44 7.05 10.44
C GLU A 20 8.85 6.33 9.23
N ALA A 21 8.31 5.14 9.43
CA ALA A 21 7.71 4.39 8.34
C ALA A 21 6.47 5.09 7.82
N ARG A 22 5.66 5.67 8.72
CA ARG A 22 4.50 6.41 8.28
C ARG A 22 4.90 7.66 7.50
N GLY A 23 5.92 8.38 7.95
CA GLY A 23 6.40 9.55 7.25
C GLY A 23 6.93 9.22 5.87
N LEU A 24 7.61 8.09 5.74
CA LEU A 24 8.12 7.67 4.46
C LEU A 24 6.97 7.33 3.51
N GLN A 25 5.97 6.60 3.98
CA GLN A 25 4.81 6.27 3.17
C GLN A 25 4.07 7.51 2.70
N LEU A 26 3.91 8.50 3.57
CA LEU A 26 3.25 9.73 3.19
C LEU A 26 4.03 10.48 2.13
N ARG A 27 5.35 10.51 2.24
CA ARG A 27 6.17 11.17 1.23
C ARG A 27 6.08 10.46 -0.12
N GLU A 28 6.03 9.12 -0.11
CA GLU A 28 5.88 8.37 -1.35
C GLU A 28 4.53 8.64 -1.99
N GLN A 29 3.47 8.69 -1.20
CA GLN A 29 2.14 8.98 -1.71
C GLN A 29 2.06 10.38 -2.26
N ASP A 30 2.66 11.35 -1.58
CA ASP A 30 2.70 12.72 -2.06
C ASP A 30 3.48 12.82 -3.37
N ALA A 31 4.61 12.15 -3.47
CA ALA A 31 5.42 12.15 -4.68
C ALA A 31 4.64 11.57 -5.86
N ALA A 32 3.91 10.48 -5.63
CA ALA A 32 3.11 9.86 -6.67
C ALA A 32 1.95 10.77 -7.09
N TYR A 33 1.30 11.40 -6.13
CA TYR A 33 0.21 12.30 -6.42
C TYR A 33 0.69 13.47 -7.27
N GLN A 34 1.82 14.07 -6.88
CA GLN A 34 2.38 15.19 -7.63
C GLN A 34 2.80 14.78 -9.03
N ALA A 35 3.43 13.63 -9.17
CA ALA A 35 3.84 13.14 -10.47
C ALA A 35 2.64 12.88 -11.37
N ALA A 36 1.55 12.36 -10.81
CA ALA A 36 0.32 12.12 -11.57
C ALA A 36 -0.33 13.44 -11.98
N GLN A 37 -0.34 14.44 -11.09
CA GLN A 37 -0.88 15.75 -11.41
C GLN A 37 -0.10 16.43 -12.54
N GLN A 38 1.18 16.14 -12.64
CA GLN A 38 2.03 16.69 -13.68
C GLN A 38 2.01 15.86 -14.96
N GLY A 39 1.23 14.80 -15.00
CA GLY A 39 1.12 13.95 -16.18
C GLY A 39 2.32 13.05 -16.43
N ARG A 40 3.23 12.92 -15.45
CA ARG A 40 4.41 12.09 -15.65
C ARG A 40 4.15 10.62 -15.42
N ILE A 41 3.15 10.29 -14.62
CA ILE A 41 2.75 8.92 -14.36
C ILE A 41 1.24 8.82 -14.34
N LEU A 42 0.74 7.60 -14.40
CA LEU A 42 -0.68 7.36 -14.26
C LEU A 42 -1.08 7.40 -12.79
N PRO A 43 -2.27 7.89 -12.46
CA PRO A 43 -2.75 7.84 -11.09
C PRO A 43 -2.93 6.41 -10.61
N LEU A 44 -2.67 6.17 -9.36
CA LEU A 44 -2.80 4.83 -8.77
C LEU A 44 -4.18 4.21 -8.98
N PRO A 45 -5.29 4.93 -8.83
CA PRO A 45 -6.61 4.32 -9.08
C PRO A 45 -6.76 3.78 -10.48
N MET A 46 -6.17 4.45 -11.47
CA MET A 46 -6.22 3.97 -12.84
C MET A 46 -5.41 2.69 -13.01
N ILE A 47 -4.24 2.63 -12.40
CA ILE A 47 -3.41 1.43 -12.45
C ILE A 47 -4.13 0.27 -11.77
N ARG A 48 -4.72 0.50 -10.60
CA ARG A 48 -5.44 -0.54 -9.88
C ARG A 48 -6.61 -1.09 -10.69
N SER A 49 -7.28 -0.23 -11.45
CA SER A 49 -8.44 -0.67 -12.24
C SER A 49 -8.06 -1.64 -13.35
N ARG A 50 -6.79 -1.69 -13.71
CA ARG A 50 -6.32 -2.58 -14.76
C ARG A 50 -5.82 -3.93 -14.24
N ILE A 51 -5.73 -4.07 -12.93
CA ILE A 51 -5.19 -5.29 -12.32
C ILE A 51 -6.33 -6.08 -11.72
N ARG A 52 -6.46 -7.33 -12.14
CA ARG A 52 -7.50 -8.21 -11.65
C ARG A 52 -6.87 -9.47 -11.12
N ILE A 53 -7.04 -9.67 -9.83
CA ILE A 53 -6.58 -10.89 -9.16
C ILE A 53 -7.78 -11.42 -8.40
N PRO A 54 -8.46 -12.44 -8.93
CA PRO A 54 -9.67 -12.95 -8.30
C PRO A 54 -9.43 -13.34 -6.83
N GLY A 55 -10.32 -12.88 -5.96
CA GLY A 55 -10.24 -13.21 -4.56
C GLY A 55 -9.22 -12.42 -3.76
N ALA A 56 -8.52 -11.48 -4.39
CA ALA A 56 -7.49 -10.71 -3.70
C ALA A 56 -7.99 -9.32 -3.35
N GLN A 57 -7.45 -8.78 -2.26
CA GLN A 57 -7.74 -7.43 -1.84
C GLN A 57 -6.48 -6.59 -1.95
N PHE A 58 -6.63 -5.37 -2.43
CA PHE A 58 -5.53 -4.42 -2.44
C PHE A 58 -5.28 -3.93 -1.02
N ILE A 59 -4.03 -3.99 -0.56
CA ILE A 59 -3.70 -3.57 0.79
C ILE A 59 -2.66 -2.48 0.85
N GLY A 60 -2.05 -2.10 -0.25
CA GLY A 60 -1.13 -0.97 -0.22
C GLY A 60 -0.29 -0.88 -1.46
N ALA A 61 0.43 0.22 -1.58
CA ALA A 61 1.34 0.44 -2.69
C ALA A 61 2.57 1.21 -2.23
N GLU A 62 3.69 0.90 -2.84
CA GLU A 62 4.93 1.65 -2.69
C GLU A 62 5.26 2.29 -4.04
N PHE A 63 5.94 3.41 -4.03
CA PHE A 63 6.31 4.13 -5.25
C PHE A 63 7.75 4.61 -5.11
N ASP A 64 8.58 4.27 -6.09
CA ASP A 64 9.99 4.66 -6.05
C ASP A 64 10.34 5.78 -7.02
N GLY A 65 9.35 6.43 -7.62
CA GLY A 65 9.54 7.47 -8.62
C GLY A 65 9.30 6.99 -10.04
N ARG A 66 9.36 5.68 -10.28
CA ARG A 66 9.14 5.12 -11.60
C ARG A 66 8.22 3.92 -11.58
N ILE A 67 8.24 3.15 -10.53
CA ILE A 67 7.53 1.88 -10.43
C ILE A 67 6.63 1.92 -9.22
N TYR A 68 5.39 1.47 -9.40
CA TYR A 68 4.52 1.17 -8.29
C TYR A 68 4.70 -0.30 -7.94
N ARG A 69 4.85 -0.58 -6.67
CA ARG A 69 4.80 -1.96 -6.17
C ARG A 69 3.50 -2.11 -5.42
N LEU A 70 2.56 -2.82 -6.01
CA LEU A 70 1.23 -3.00 -5.44
C LEU A 70 1.22 -4.27 -4.61
N LYS A 71 0.55 -4.20 -3.48
CA LYS A 71 0.48 -5.31 -2.55
C LYS A 71 -0.96 -5.75 -2.42
N TYR A 72 -1.19 -7.03 -2.66
CA TYR A 72 -2.51 -7.64 -2.56
C TYR A 72 -2.46 -8.80 -1.59
N MET A 73 -3.59 -9.09 -0.96
CA MET A 73 -3.71 -10.25 -0.09
C MET A 73 -4.82 -11.14 -0.59
N ARG A 74 -4.53 -12.43 -0.72
CA ARG A 74 -5.50 -13.42 -1.10
C ARG A 74 -5.40 -14.55 -0.09
N GLY A 75 -6.36 -14.59 0.86
CA GLY A 75 -6.24 -15.50 2.00
C GLY A 75 -4.97 -15.18 2.77
N PRO A 76 -4.13 -16.16 3.07
CA PRO A 76 -2.87 -15.90 3.76
C PRO A 76 -1.73 -15.51 2.81
N GLU A 77 -2.00 -15.48 1.52
CA GLU A 77 -0.97 -15.22 0.52
C GLU A 77 -0.84 -13.74 0.24
N VAL A 78 0.38 -13.23 0.24
CA VAL A 78 0.66 -11.85 -0.15
C VAL A 78 1.21 -11.86 -1.56
N ILE A 79 0.64 -11.04 -2.42
CA ILE A 79 1.02 -10.97 -3.83
C ILE A 79 1.53 -9.57 -4.10
N TRP A 80 2.76 -9.48 -4.64
CA TRP A 80 3.35 -8.20 -5.02
C TRP A 80 3.32 -8.08 -6.53
N ILE A 81 2.92 -6.93 -7.03
CA ILE A 81 2.91 -6.67 -8.47
C ILE A 81 3.64 -5.37 -8.72
N ASP A 82 4.68 -5.42 -9.53
CA ASP A 82 5.44 -4.25 -9.94
C ASP A 82 4.88 -3.76 -11.26
N VAL A 83 4.60 -2.47 -11.32
CA VAL A 83 3.94 -1.83 -12.46
C VAL A 83 4.72 -0.58 -12.84
N ASP A 84 4.97 -0.42 -14.14
CA ASP A 84 5.54 0.82 -14.65
C ASP A 84 4.51 1.92 -14.46
N ALA A 85 4.85 2.92 -13.67
CA ALA A 85 3.90 3.98 -13.34
C ALA A 85 3.54 4.86 -14.52
N ARG A 86 4.39 4.91 -15.53
CA ARG A 86 4.12 5.74 -16.69
C ARG A 86 3.14 5.09 -17.65
N THR A 87 3.20 3.80 -17.80
CA THR A 87 2.43 3.09 -18.83
C THR A 87 1.36 2.18 -18.26
N GLY A 88 1.47 1.80 -16.99
CA GLY A 88 0.58 0.81 -16.39
C GLY A 88 0.95 -0.62 -16.73
N ARG A 89 2.11 -0.84 -17.35
CA ARG A 89 2.52 -2.16 -17.76
C ARG A 89 3.01 -2.95 -16.55
N ILE A 90 2.55 -4.16 -16.41
CA ILE A 90 2.99 -5.05 -15.34
C ILE A 90 4.40 -5.55 -15.67
N LEU A 91 5.32 -5.31 -14.74
CA LEU A 91 6.72 -5.69 -14.92
C LEU A 91 7.05 -7.01 -14.26
N GLY A 92 6.33 -7.39 -13.23
CA GLY A 92 6.58 -8.64 -12.54
C GLY A 92 5.55 -8.91 -11.48
N ARG A 93 5.47 -10.17 -11.05
CA ARG A 93 4.56 -10.60 -10.01
C ARG A 93 5.29 -11.60 -9.13
N GLN A 94 5.15 -11.41 -7.84
CA GLN A 94 5.78 -12.30 -6.87
C GLN A 94 4.80 -12.83 -5.86
#